data_16bd64bd135abea65d888ed8ad02a85b
#
_entry.id   16bd64bd135abea65d888ed8ad02a85b
#
_cell.length_a   1.000
_cell.length_b   1.000
_cell.length_c   1.000
_cell.angle_alpha   90.00
_cell.angle_beta   90.00
_cell.angle_gamma   90.00
#
_symmetry.space_group_name_H-M   'P 1'
#
loop_
_entity.id
_entity.type
_entity.pdbx_description
1 polymer ?
#
loop_
_entity_poly.entity_id
_entity_poly.type
_entity_poly.pdbx_seq_one_letter_code
_entity_poly.pdbx_strand_id
1 'polypeptide(L)'
;MDDVAAAAHTSKTAVYRHFADRTQLYIAVCERVAQVLVGQVRVAMDGATDPQAKAAAAIAAYLRLIENDPEVYRFVVHRPLVDRTLGADLVADLVSLIGDQVADVIADQLAAAGADPAPAVPWGHGLVGMVRSAADNWIARPSGMSKDELADHLTALAWTGLSRVAARIKEDAS
;
A
#
# COMPACT_ATOMS: atom_id res chain seq x y z
N MET A 1 -17.36 21.03 -6.26
CA MET A 1 -16.60 21.50 -7.47
C MET A 1 -16.18 22.96 -7.34
N ASP A 2 -17.00 23.85 -6.76
CA ASP A 2 -16.63 25.26 -6.56
C ASP A 2 -15.43 25.42 -5.63
N ASP A 3 -15.42 24.70 -4.49
CA ASP A 3 -14.31 24.69 -3.53
C ASP A 3 -13.01 24.14 -4.15
N VAL A 4 -13.14 23.12 -5.02
CA VAL A 4 -12.01 22.55 -5.76
C VAL A 4 -11.41 23.57 -6.73
N ALA A 5 -12.28 24.27 -7.49
CA ALA A 5 -11.84 25.32 -8.41
C ALA A 5 -11.14 26.45 -7.65
N ALA A 6 -11.67 26.88 -6.51
CA ALA A 6 -11.08 27.91 -5.66
C ALA A 6 -9.70 27.46 -5.12
N ALA A 7 -9.61 26.24 -4.58
CA ALA A 7 -8.35 25.69 -4.06
C ALA A 7 -7.27 25.50 -5.15
N ALA A 8 -7.71 25.17 -6.37
CA ALA A 8 -6.83 25.01 -7.53
C ALA A 8 -6.53 26.34 -8.27
N HIS A 9 -6.97 27.49 -7.73
CA HIS A 9 -6.82 28.81 -8.36
C HIS A 9 -7.29 28.84 -9.81
N THR A 10 -8.43 28.18 -10.12
CA THR A 10 -8.98 28.07 -11.47
C THR A 10 -10.50 28.32 -11.47
N SER A 11 -11.11 28.32 -12.66
CA SER A 11 -12.56 28.48 -12.78
C SER A 11 -13.29 27.14 -12.69
N LYS A 12 -14.55 27.18 -12.21
CA LYS A 12 -15.46 26.01 -12.21
C LYS A 12 -15.58 25.39 -13.62
N THR A 13 -15.66 26.22 -14.64
CA THR A 13 -15.72 25.79 -16.04
C THR A 13 -14.48 25.04 -16.46
N ALA A 14 -13.30 25.45 -16.01
CA ALA A 14 -12.05 24.75 -16.28
C ALA A 14 -12.04 23.37 -15.63
N VAL A 15 -12.52 23.25 -14.39
CA VAL A 15 -12.64 21.95 -13.70
C VAL A 15 -13.59 21.02 -14.45
N TYR A 16 -14.79 21.51 -14.84
CA TYR A 16 -15.75 20.68 -15.57
C TYR A 16 -15.32 20.31 -17.00
N ARG A 17 -14.37 21.03 -17.58
CA ARG A 17 -13.76 20.64 -18.86
C ARG A 17 -12.89 19.37 -18.73
N HIS A 18 -12.30 19.13 -17.56
CA HIS A 18 -11.43 17.99 -17.30
C HIS A 18 -12.15 16.82 -16.61
N PHE A 19 -13.14 17.12 -15.78
CA PHE A 19 -13.87 16.13 -14.99
C PHE A 19 -15.38 16.38 -15.12
N ALA A 20 -16.10 15.45 -15.72
CA ALA A 20 -17.55 15.60 -15.93
C ALA A 20 -18.32 15.75 -14.61
N ASP A 21 -17.85 15.09 -13.56
CA ASP A 21 -18.47 15.10 -12.24
C ASP A 21 -17.45 14.91 -11.10
N ARG A 22 -17.97 14.85 -9.86
CA ARG A 22 -17.15 14.61 -8.65
C ARG A 22 -16.54 13.20 -8.61
N THR A 23 -17.21 12.24 -9.19
CA THR A 23 -16.75 10.84 -9.21
C THR A 23 -15.53 10.70 -10.10
N GLN A 24 -15.53 11.28 -11.29
CA GLN A 24 -14.36 11.30 -12.17
C GLN A 24 -13.17 12.02 -11.53
N LEU A 25 -13.40 13.15 -10.86
CA LEU A 25 -12.35 13.83 -10.13
C LEU A 25 -11.78 12.96 -9.01
N TYR A 26 -12.65 12.27 -8.23
CA TYR A 26 -12.22 11.38 -7.17
C TYR A 26 -11.38 10.22 -7.72
N ILE A 27 -11.82 9.56 -8.78
CA ILE A 27 -11.08 8.49 -9.45
C ILE A 27 -9.69 9.00 -9.88
N ALA A 28 -9.60 10.14 -10.54
CA ALA A 28 -8.34 10.72 -10.97
C ALA A 28 -7.40 11.04 -9.80
N VAL A 29 -7.93 11.50 -8.66
CA VAL A 29 -7.13 11.70 -7.44
C VAL A 29 -6.62 10.37 -6.89
N CYS A 30 -7.48 9.35 -6.81
CA CYS A 30 -7.08 8.01 -6.35
C CYS A 30 -6.00 7.41 -7.25
N GLU A 31 -6.16 7.47 -8.57
CA GLU A 31 -5.16 7.01 -9.54
C GLU A 31 -3.84 7.76 -9.38
N ARG A 32 -3.89 9.07 -9.18
CA ARG A 32 -2.68 9.87 -8.99
C ARG A 32 -1.94 9.51 -7.70
N VAL A 33 -2.66 9.34 -6.60
CA VAL A 33 -2.08 8.91 -5.31
C VAL A 33 -1.48 7.52 -5.43
N ALA A 34 -2.18 6.61 -6.11
CA ALA A 34 -1.69 5.26 -6.39
C ALA A 34 -0.37 5.27 -7.19
N GLN A 35 -0.31 6.05 -8.27
CA GLN A 35 0.90 6.19 -9.09
C GLN A 35 2.08 6.75 -8.28
N VAL A 36 1.84 7.75 -7.43
CA VAL A 36 2.85 8.32 -6.56
C VAL A 36 3.35 7.29 -5.56
N LEU A 37 2.45 6.55 -4.92
CA LEU A 37 2.80 5.49 -3.98
C LEU A 37 3.65 4.40 -4.64
N VAL A 38 3.16 3.83 -5.74
CA VAL A 38 3.88 2.76 -6.47
C VAL A 38 5.26 3.25 -6.91
N GLY A 39 5.35 4.48 -7.42
CA GLY A 39 6.63 5.06 -7.83
C GLY A 39 7.61 5.23 -6.67
N GLN A 40 7.14 5.74 -5.52
CA GLN A 40 7.98 5.91 -4.33
C GLN A 40 8.44 4.58 -3.73
N VAL A 41 7.54 3.60 -3.65
CA VAL A 41 7.87 2.25 -3.17
C VAL A 41 8.90 1.60 -4.09
N ARG A 42 8.71 1.68 -5.41
CA ARG A 42 9.67 1.14 -6.39
C ARG A 42 11.06 1.75 -6.23
N VAL A 43 11.16 3.08 -6.21
CA VAL A 43 12.44 3.77 -6.02
C VAL A 43 13.11 3.37 -4.71
N ALA A 44 12.34 3.24 -3.62
CA ALA A 44 12.87 2.81 -2.33
C ALA A 44 13.41 1.37 -2.38
N MET A 45 12.69 0.45 -3.06
CA MET A 45 13.12 -0.94 -3.21
C MET A 45 14.33 -1.11 -4.13
N ASP A 46 14.45 -0.29 -5.19
CA ASP A 46 15.58 -0.35 -6.12
C ASP A 46 16.93 -0.03 -5.45
N GLY A 47 16.90 0.75 -4.36
CA GLY A 47 18.08 1.07 -3.53
C GLY A 47 18.45 -0.03 -2.52
N ALA A 48 17.65 -1.07 -2.38
CA ALA A 48 17.85 -2.14 -1.39
C ALA A 48 18.46 -3.40 -2.03
N THR A 49 19.37 -4.05 -1.32
CA THR A 49 20.19 -5.15 -1.84
C THR A 49 19.63 -6.53 -1.59
N ASP A 50 18.82 -6.68 -0.54
CA ASP A 50 18.26 -7.98 -0.13
C ASP A 50 16.74 -7.88 0.09
N PRO A 51 16.03 -9.02 0.12
CA PRO A 51 14.57 -9.04 0.24
C PRO A 51 14.04 -8.38 1.52
N GLN A 52 14.73 -8.52 2.65
CA GLN A 52 14.32 -7.88 3.91
C GLN A 52 14.45 -6.36 3.83
N ALA A 53 15.56 -5.88 3.30
CA ALA A 53 15.78 -4.45 3.08
C ALA A 53 14.76 -3.87 2.09
N LYS A 54 14.39 -4.60 1.05
CA LYS A 54 13.32 -4.21 0.11
C LYS A 54 11.97 -4.08 0.82
N ALA A 55 11.60 -5.05 1.66
CA ALA A 55 10.38 -5.00 2.44
C ALA A 55 10.37 -3.81 3.40
N ALA A 56 11.48 -3.57 4.12
CA ALA A 56 11.64 -2.42 5.01
C ALA A 56 11.48 -1.10 4.26
N ALA A 57 12.15 -0.96 3.11
CA ALA A 57 12.08 0.23 2.28
C ALA A 57 10.66 0.50 1.74
N ALA A 58 9.95 -0.54 1.32
CA ALA A 58 8.57 -0.44 0.86
C ALA A 58 7.61 0.02 1.98
N ILE A 59 7.71 -0.60 3.17
CA ILE A 59 6.91 -0.23 4.35
C ILE A 59 7.21 1.21 4.76
N ALA A 60 8.47 1.61 4.85
CA ALA A 60 8.87 2.96 5.20
C ALA A 60 8.39 4.00 4.18
N ALA A 61 8.44 3.69 2.88
CA ALA A 61 7.95 4.58 1.82
C ALA A 61 6.42 4.76 1.92
N TYR A 62 5.67 3.69 2.16
CA TYR A 62 4.23 3.73 2.37
C TYR A 62 3.85 4.58 3.58
N LEU A 63 4.46 4.34 4.74
CA LEU A 63 4.20 5.11 5.96
C LEU A 63 4.59 6.59 5.82
N ARG A 64 5.66 6.89 5.08
CA ARG A 64 6.07 8.27 4.79
C ARG A 64 5.04 9.02 3.95
N LEU A 65 4.45 8.37 2.95
CA LEU A 65 3.39 8.97 2.15
C LEU A 65 2.19 9.34 3.02
N ILE A 66 1.81 8.46 3.93
CA ILE A 66 0.71 8.67 4.87
C ILE A 66 1.00 9.80 5.86
N GLU A 67 2.21 9.83 6.42
CA GLU A 67 2.64 10.87 7.37
C GLU A 67 2.70 12.25 6.72
N ASN A 68 3.15 12.33 5.46
CA ASN A 68 3.27 13.58 4.72
C ASN A 68 1.91 14.21 4.41
N ASP A 69 0.89 13.39 4.12
CA ASP A 69 -0.45 13.91 3.80
C ASP A 69 -1.56 12.96 4.31
N PRO A 70 -1.81 12.94 5.62
CA PRO A 70 -2.80 12.05 6.21
C PRO A 70 -4.23 12.35 5.75
N GLU A 71 -4.52 13.58 5.35
CA GLU A 71 -5.85 13.95 4.85
C GLU A 71 -6.11 13.39 3.44
N VAL A 72 -5.10 13.42 2.57
CA VAL A 72 -5.18 12.78 1.25
C VAL A 72 -5.34 11.27 1.41
N TYR A 73 -4.58 10.66 2.31
CA TYR A 73 -4.72 9.24 2.61
C TYR A 73 -6.14 8.88 3.07
N ARG A 74 -6.66 9.61 4.08
CA ARG A 74 -8.03 9.42 4.58
C ARG A 74 -9.07 9.63 3.49
N PHE A 75 -8.86 10.62 2.63
CA PHE A 75 -9.75 10.90 1.52
C PHE A 75 -9.82 9.73 0.54
N VAL A 76 -8.70 9.10 0.22
CA VAL A 76 -8.62 7.96 -0.70
C VAL A 76 -9.19 6.70 -0.06
N VAL A 77 -8.80 6.40 1.19
CA VAL A 77 -9.08 5.09 1.82
C VAL A 77 -10.43 5.05 2.54
N HIS A 78 -10.87 6.16 3.15
CA HIS A 78 -12.02 6.14 4.07
C HIS A 78 -13.25 6.93 3.60
N ARG A 79 -13.21 7.55 2.43
CA ARG A 79 -14.38 8.31 1.99
C ARG A 79 -15.49 7.37 1.54
N PRO A 80 -16.68 7.42 2.19
CA PRO A 80 -17.87 6.76 1.65
C PRO A 80 -18.29 7.52 0.39
N LEU A 81 -18.11 6.91 -0.77
CA LEU A 81 -18.74 7.40 -1.98
C LEU A 81 -20.25 7.21 -1.85
N VAL A 82 -20.99 8.21 -2.26
CA VAL A 82 -22.46 8.13 -2.42
C VAL A 82 -22.81 7.03 -3.43
N ASP A 83 -21.85 6.64 -4.29
CA ASP A 83 -21.92 5.50 -5.20
C ASP A 83 -20.80 4.49 -4.83
N ARG A 84 -21.17 3.47 -4.06
CA ARG A 84 -20.25 2.52 -3.39
C ARG A 84 -19.46 1.61 -4.34
N THR A 85 -19.78 1.59 -5.64
CA THR A 85 -19.25 0.58 -6.55
C THR A 85 -17.90 0.98 -7.18
N LEU A 86 -17.74 2.20 -7.68
CA LEU A 86 -16.55 2.56 -8.50
C LEU A 86 -15.27 2.89 -7.70
N GLY A 87 -15.41 3.54 -6.55
CA GLY A 87 -14.22 3.99 -5.79
C GLY A 87 -13.68 2.93 -4.83
N ALA A 88 -14.54 2.06 -4.29
CA ALA A 88 -14.12 0.94 -3.47
C ALA A 88 -13.36 -0.11 -4.32
N ASP A 89 -13.81 -0.31 -5.55
CA ASP A 89 -13.17 -1.22 -6.49
C ASP A 89 -11.75 -0.74 -6.84
N LEU A 90 -11.55 0.56 -7.11
CA LEU A 90 -10.23 1.08 -7.47
C LEU A 90 -9.19 0.93 -6.35
N VAL A 91 -9.57 1.18 -5.08
CA VAL A 91 -8.68 0.99 -3.93
C VAL A 91 -8.43 -0.51 -3.70
N ALA A 92 -9.45 -1.35 -3.86
CA ALA A 92 -9.31 -2.79 -3.76
C ALA A 92 -8.40 -3.34 -4.86
N ASP A 93 -8.56 -2.88 -6.10
CA ASP A 93 -7.72 -3.25 -7.24
C ASP A 93 -6.26 -2.86 -7.02
N LEU A 94 -6.00 -1.65 -6.48
CA LEU A 94 -4.65 -1.23 -6.15
C LEU A 94 -4.03 -2.08 -5.05
N VAL A 95 -4.77 -2.36 -3.98
CA VAL A 95 -4.32 -3.22 -2.88
C VAL A 95 -4.04 -4.63 -3.39
N SER A 96 -4.90 -5.14 -4.28
CA SER A 96 -4.71 -6.45 -4.93
C SER A 96 -3.45 -6.46 -5.78
N LEU A 97 -3.24 -5.47 -6.62
CA LEU A 97 -2.04 -5.36 -7.47
C LEU A 97 -0.75 -5.35 -6.64
N ILE A 98 -0.73 -4.61 -5.53
CA ILE A 98 0.43 -4.59 -4.63
C ILE A 98 0.59 -5.96 -3.95
N GLY A 99 -0.51 -6.59 -3.55
CA GLY A 99 -0.52 -7.94 -2.97
C GLY A 99 0.09 -8.97 -3.92
N ASP A 100 -0.29 -8.93 -5.20
CA ASP A 100 0.24 -9.81 -6.23
C ASP A 100 1.74 -9.60 -6.45
N GLN A 101 2.21 -8.35 -6.52
CA GLN A 101 3.65 -8.05 -6.63
C GLN A 101 4.46 -8.57 -5.42
N VAL A 102 3.93 -8.44 -4.22
CA VAL A 102 4.56 -8.99 -3.00
C VAL A 102 4.54 -10.52 -3.04
N ALA A 103 3.46 -11.13 -3.53
CA ALA A 103 3.34 -12.57 -3.70
C ALA A 103 4.38 -13.13 -4.68
N ASP A 104 4.61 -12.46 -5.81
CA ASP A 104 5.64 -12.84 -6.78
C ASP A 104 7.04 -12.87 -6.14
N VAL A 105 7.39 -11.84 -5.37
CA VAL A 105 8.67 -11.79 -4.64
C VAL A 105 8.78 -12.94 -3.64
N ILE A 106 7.70 -13.25 -2.92
CA ILE A 106 7.68 -14.37 -1.96
C ILE A 106 7.80 -15.72 -2.69
N ALA A 107 7.10 -15.89 -3.80
CA ALA A 107 7.16 -17.10 -4.61
C ALA A 107 8.59 -17.39 -5.11
N ASP A 108 9.27 -16.36 -5.62
CA ASP A 108 10.66 -16.46 -6.06
C ASP A 108 11.60 -16.88 -4.92
N GLN A 109 11.41 -16.31 -3.71
CA GLN A 109 12.22 -16.66 -2.54
C GLN A 109 11.95 -18.09 -2.06
N LEU A 110 10.70 -18.55 -2.07
CA LEU A 110 10.34 -19.92 -1.72
C LEU A 110 10.94 -20.91 -2.74
N ALA A 111 10.79 -20.63 -4.02
CA ALA A 111 11.36 -21.45 -5.08
C ALA A 111 12.89 -21.53 -5.00
N ALA A 112 13.57 -20.41 -4.75
CA ALA A 112 15.03 -20.38 -4.56
C ALA A 112 15.48 -21.18 -3.34
N ALA A 113 14.64 -21.28 -2.30
CA ALA A 113 14.87 -22.11 -1.12
C ALA A 113 14.47 -23.59 -1.30
N GLY A 114 13.92 -23.98 -2.47
CA GLY A 114 13.40 -25.33 -2.75
C GLY A 114 12.09 -25.64 -2.02
N ALA A 115 11.33 -24.62 -1.61
CA ALA A 115 10.04 -24.77 -0.95
C ALA A 115 8.87 -24.56 -1.93
N ASP A 116 7.67 -25.09 -1.57
CA ASP A 116 6.45 -24.91 -2.35
C ASP A 116 6.06 -23.41 -2.40
N PRO A 117 5.90 -22.81 -3.59
CA PRO A 117 5.47 -21.42 -3.73
C PRO A 117 3.97 -21.20 -3.51
N ALA A 118 3.14 -22.24 -3.41
CA ALA A 118 1.69 -22.12 -3.28
C ALA A 118 1.19 -21.15 -2.19
N PRO A 119 1.86 -21.00 -1.01
CA PRO A 119 1.45 -20.04 -0.01
C PRO A 119 1.72 -18.56 -0.34
N ALA A 120 2.49 -18.27 -1.39
CA ALA A 120 2.96 -16.91 -1.69
C ALA A 120 1.81 -15.90 -1.88
N VAL A 121 0.76 -16.29 -2.60
CA VAL A 121 -0.38 -15.39 -2.87
C VAL A 121 -1.09 -14.96 -1.58
N PRO A 122 -1.62 -15.87 -0.74
CA PRO A 122 -2.25 -15.45 0.51
C PRO A 122 -1.29 -14.72 1.46
N TRP A 123 0.01 -15.02 1.44
CA TRP A 123 1.00 -14.33 2.27
C TRP A 123 1.25 -12.91 1.79
N GLY A 124 1.40 -12.68 0.48
CA GLY A 124 1.56 -11.35 -0.09
C GLY A 124 0.40 -10.43 0.27
N HIS A 125 -0.82 -10.89 0.04
CA HIS A 125 -2.04 -10.14 0.40
C HIS A 125 -2.17 -9.96 1.91
N GLY A 126 -1.83 -10.97 2.71
CA GLY A 126 -1.83 -10.88 4.17
C GLY A 126 -0.87 -9.81 4.70
N LEU A 127 0.35 -9.72 4.14
CA LEU A 127 1.34 -8.72 4.51
C LEU A 127 0.88 -7.29 4.16
N VAL A 128 0.36 -7.10 2.96
CA VAL A 128 -0.16 -5.79 2.53
C VAL A 128 -1.34 -5.37 3.41
N GLY A 129 -2.25 -6.30 3.73
CA GLY A 129 -3.36 -6.07 4.65
C GLY A 129 -2.90 -5.73 6.07
N MET A 130 -1.90 -6.42 6.59
CA MET A 130 -1.30 -6.15 7.91
C MET A 130 -0.71 -4.74 7.98
N VAL A 131 0.13 -4.36 7.02
CA VAL A 131 0.78 -3.05 6.96
C VAL A 131 -0.27 -1.94 6.86
N ARG A 132 -1.26 -2.11 5.98
CA ARG A 132 -2.35 -1.15 5.82
C ARG A 132 -3.16 -0.98 7.09
N SER A 133 -3.59 -2.07 7.72
CA SER A 133 -4.38 -2.02 8.96
C SER A 133 -3.62 -1.39 10.12
N ALA A 134 -2.32 -1.67 10.24
CA ALA A 134 -1.45 -1.04 11.23
C ALA A 134 -1.32 0.46 11.00
N ALA A 135 -1.13 0.91 9.75
CA ALA A 135 -1.06 2.31 9.38
C ALA A 135 -2.36 3.06 9.66
N ASP A 136 -3.51 2.47 9.31
CA ASP A 136 -4.84 3.03 9.60
C ASP A 136 -5.03 3.28 11.11
N ASN A 137 -4.63 2.28 11.94
CA ASN A 137 -4.71 2.41 13.39
C ASN A 137 -3.74 3.47 13.95
N TRP A 138 -2.53 3.51 13.43
CA TRP A 138 -1.49 4.46 13.84
C TRP A 138 -1.92 5.91 13.60
N ILE A 139 -2.52 6.21 12.45
CA ILE A 139 -3.03 7.56 12.15
C ILE A 139 -4.26 7.90 13.00
N ALA A 140 -5.14 6.92 13.20
CA ALA A 140 -6.39 7.14 13.93
C ALA A 140 -6.18 7.32 15.43
N ARG A 141 -5.10 6.74 15.98
CA ARG A 141 -4.81 6.72 17.41
C ARG A 141 -3.32 7.00 17.63
N PRO A 142 -2.92 8.29 17.73
CA PRO A 142 -1.53 8.62 18.00
C PRO A 142 -1.02 7.91 19.26
N SER A 143 -0.13 6.96 19.10
CA SER A 143 0.40 6.11 20.18
C SER A 143 1.74 6.60 20.74
N GLY A 144 2.25 7.71 20.22
CA GLY A 144 3.61 8.18 20.51
C GLY A 144 4.71 7.42 19.75
N MET A 145 4.34 6.38 18.99
CA MET A 145 5.27 5.64 18.13
C MET A 145 5.55 6.46 16.86
N SER A 146 6.81 6.63 16.53
CA SER A 146 7.24 7.28 15.30
C SER A 146 6.98 6.39 14.09
N LYS A 147 6.98 6.99 12.90
CA LYS A 147 6.88 6.26 11.63
C LYS A 147 7.99 5.22 11.48
N ASP A 148 9.21 5.58 11.84
CA ASP A 148 10.37 4.69 11.67
C ASP A 148 10.30 3.50 12.64
N GLU A 149 9.92 3.71 13.90
CA GLU A 149 9.65 2.62 14.84
C GLU A 149 8.54 1.69 14.35
N LEU A 150 7.45 2.24 13.80
CA LEU A 150 6.39 1.41 13.22
C LEU A 150 6.89 0.61 12.01
N ALA A 151 7.68 1.23 11.13
CA ALA A 151 8.27 0.53 9.98
C ALA A 151 9.15 -0.63 10.40
N ASP A 152 10.00 -0.42 11.40
CA ASP A 152 10.90 -1.44 11.95
C ASP A 152 10.11 -2.60 12.57
N HIS A 153 9.10 -2.32 13.38
CA HIS A 153 8.25 -3.35 13.98
C HIS A 153 7.48 -4.16 12.93
N LEU A 154 6.90 -3.52 11.93
CA LEU A 154 6.17 -4.21 10.86
C LEU A 154 7.10 -5.06 10.01
N THR A 155 8.30 -4.56 9.72
CA THR A 155 9.33 -5.31 8.97
C THR A 155 9.77 -6.54 9.77
N ALA A 156 10.07 -6.37 11.05
CA ALA A 156 10.48 -7.49 11.92
C ALA A 156 9.38 -8.55 12.03
N LEU A 157 8.11 -8.13 12.18
CA LEU A 157 6.96 -9.03 12.26
C LEU A 157 6.79 -9.83 10.96
N ALA A 158 6.82 -9.15 9.82
CA ALA A 158 6.69 -9.76 8.50
C ALA A 158 7.83 -10.75 8.24
N TRP A 159 9.06 -10.31 8.43
CA TRP A 159 10.25 -11.11 8.11
C TRP A 159 10.42 -12.33 9.03
N THR A 160 10.26 -12.16 10.33
CA THR A 160 10.37 -13.27 11.29
C THR A 160 9.26 -14.30 11.08
N GLY A 161 8.04 -13.84 10.79
CA GLY A 161 6.91 -14.72 10.48
C GLY A 161 7.17 -15.55 9.23
N LEU A 162 7.50 -14.90 8.11
CA LEU A 162 7.78 -15.56 6.84
C LEU A 162 8.95 -16.54 6.92
N SER A 163 10.06 -16.14 7.53
CA SER A 163 11.26 -16.98 7.64
C SER A 163 11.01 -18.26 8.42
N ARG A 164 10.27 -18.18 9.51
CA ARG A 164 9.94 -19.36 10.34
C ARG A 164 8.97 -20.31 9.64
N VAL A 165 7.96 -19.76 8.97
CA VAL A 165 6.99 -20.59 8.26
C VAL A 165 7.64 -21.25 7.04
N ALA A 166 8.48 -20.54 6.29
CA ALA A 166 9.24 -21.10 5.17
C ALA A 166 10.19 -22.25 5.62
N ALA A 167 10.88 -22.09 6.77
CA ALA A 167 11.72 -23.13 7.33
C ALA A 167 10.91 -24.38 7.69
N ARG A 168 9.76 -24.21 8.32
CA ARG A 168 8.87 -25.33 8.69
C ARG A 168 8.33 -26.08 7.48
N ILE A 169 7.89 -25.38 6.44
CA ILE A 169 7.41 -26.03 5.20
C ILE A 169 8.51 -26.90 4.58
N LYS A 170 9.76 -26.46 4.64
CA LYS A 170 10.90 -27.21 4.13
C LYS A 170 11.18 -28.46 4.96
N GLU A 171 11.05 -28.40 6.29
CA GLU A 171 11.19 -29.54 7.18
C GLU A 171 10.09 -30.59 6.95
N ASP A 172 8.83 -30.14 6.77
CA ASP A 172 7.68 -31.02 6.56
C ASP A 172 7.72 -31.72 5.16
N ALA A 173 8.51 -31.20 4.21
CA ALA A 173 8.66 -31.75 2.84
C ALA A 173 9.86 -32.70 2.70
N SER A 174 10.68 -32.88 3.73
CA SER A 174 11.91 -33.70 3.73
C SER A 174 11.70 -35.02 4.43
#